data_456446f9d917b4e21b30bef32d8145fd
#
_entry.id   456446f9d917b4e21b30bef32d8145fd
#
_cell.length_a   1.000
_cell.length_b   1.000
_cell.length_c   1.000
_cell.angle_alpha   90.00
_cell.angle_beta   90.00
_cell.angle_gamma   90.00
#
_symmetry.space_group_name_H-M   'P 1'
#
loop_
_entity.id
_entity.type
_entity.pdbx_description
1 polymer ?
#
loop_
_entity_poly.entity_id
_entity_poly.type
_entity_poly.pdbx_seq_one_letter_code
_entity_poly.pdbx_strand_id
1 'polypeptide(L)'
;KGQSAGRQALLRRLIAPISWPIDKAFYRKTTVGSTMPPCVIICSPPRSGSTLIYQVLSRIFHCSFIANLHQLAPRHATELITKGHQLLRPADGLQSFYGHTSALTDVSEGNEMVNYWFKTFDEKEIRLRVLETMEWLQASVERPAIIKNVGLFDKISLLYAAVPEVTILRLKRNMQSVVESELRGFRELGSINPIPAGFDIKAYENPVELVVNQILCIEKKLDDEMARIPEQRRLD
;
A
#
# COMPACT_ATOMS: atom_id res chain seq x y z
N LYS A 1 2.14 3.41 22.54
CA LYS A 1 2.21 3.76 21.10
C LYS A 1 1.26 2.88 20.24
N GLY A 2 1.04 1.59 20.57
CA GLY A 2 0.14 0.68 19.84
C GLY A 2 -1.34 1.08 19.88
N GLN A 3 -1.83 1.64 20.97
CA GLN A 3 -3.21 2.11 21.09
C GLN A 3 -3.55 3.26 20.11
N SER A 4 -2.57 4.08 19.74
CA SER A 4 -2.79 5.19 18.80
C SER A 4 -2.98 4.71 17.35
N ALA A 5 -2.25 3.70 16.92
CA ALA A 5 -2.36 3.14 15.56
C ALA A 5 -3.71 2.43 15.35
N GLY A 6 -4.16 1.64 16.33
CA GLY A 6 -5.49 0.99 16.29
C GLY A 6 -6.63 2.00 16.28
N ARG A 7 -6.54 3.06 17.09
CA ARG A 7 -7.53 4.15 17.11
C ARG A 7 -7.57 4.91 15.78
N GLN A 8 -6.42 5.17 15.15
CA GLN A 8 -6.37 5.83 13.86
C GLN A 8 -6.98 4.96 12.75
N ALA A 9 -6.70 3.65 12.73
CA ALA A 9 -7.30 2.73 11.76
C ALA A 9 -8.82 2.66 11.92
N LEU A 10 -9.31 2.59 13.16
CA LEU A 10 -10.75 2.62 13.46
C LEU A 10 -11.38 3.96 13.03
N LEU A 11 -10.75 5.08 13.37
CA LEU A 11 -11.24 6.42 13.03
C LEU A 11 -11.35 6.58 11.50
N ARG A 12 -10.34 6.10 10.74
CA ARG A 12 -10.36 6.13 9.29
C ARG A 12 -11.52 5.31 8.71
N ARG A 13 -11.75 4.10 9.22
CA ARG A 13 -12.88 3.25 8.79
C ARG A 13 -14.23 3.90 9.03
N LEU A 14 -14.37 4.68 10.09
CA LEU A 14 -15.60 5.40 10.41
C LEU A 14 -15.76 6.68 9.57
N ILE A 15 -14.67 7.38 9.27
CA ILE A 15 -14.70 8.66 8.55
C ILE A 15 -14.74 8.47 7.04
N ALA A 16 -14.01 7.49 6.48
CA ALA A 16 -13.91 7.30 5.04
C ALA A 16 -15.27 7.17 4.30
N PRO A 17 -16.29 6.43 4.85
CA PRO A 17 -17.59 6.37 4.20
C PRO A 17 -18.30 7.71 4.06
N ILE A 18 -17.98 8.67 4.91
CA ILE A 18 -18.56 10.03 4.91
C ILE A 18 -17.70 10.97 4.08
N SER A 19 -16.38 10.93 4.29
CA SER A 19 -15.46 11.86 3.62
C SER A 19 -15.30 11.60 2.12
N TRP A 20 -15.35 10.35 1.68
CA TRP A 20 -15.20 10.02 0.26
C TRP A 20 -16.32 10.56 -0.65
N PRO A 21 -17.62 10.47 -0.31
CA PRO A 21 -18.67 11.13 -1.06
C PRO A 21 -18.50 12.65 -1.12
N ILE A 22 -18.11 13.27 0.00
CA ILE A 22 -17.86 14.72 0.09
C ILE A 22 -16.68 15.08 -0.81
N ASP A 23 -15.57 14.38 -0.68
CA ASP A 23 -14.37 14.55 -1.49
C ASP A 23 -14.68 14.42 -2.99
N LYS A 24 -15.50 13.44 -3.37
CA LYS A 24 -15.98 13.25 -4.74
C LYS A 24 -16.84 14.43 -5.23
N ALA A 25 -17.73 14.94 -4.39
CA ALA A 25 -18.66 16.01 -4.77
C ALA A 25 -17.95 17.34 -5.06
N PHE A 26 -16.85 17.62 -4.35
CA PHE A 26 -16.08 18.85 -4.50
C PHE A 26 -14.86 18.71 -5.43
N TYR A 27 -14.54 17.48 -5.85
CA TYR A 27 -13.39 17.25 -6.73
C TYR A 27 -13.62 17.86 -8.12
N ARG A 28 -12.73 18.76 -8.50
CA ARG A 28 -12.66 19.25 -9.87
C ARG A 28 -11.72 18.35 -10.66
N LYS A 29 -12.27 17.62 -11.63
CA LYS A 29 -11.49 16.74 -12.49
C LYS A 29 -10.42 17.57 -13.21
N THR A 30 -9.16 17.28 -12.92
CA THR A 30 -8.06 17.78 -13.72
C THR A 30 -7.93 16.86 -14.93
N THR A 31 -7.86 17.40 -16.12
CA THR A 31 -7.58 16.65 -17.34
C THR A 31 -6.11 16.23 -17.35
N VAL A 32 -5.76 15.28 -16.47
CA VAL A 32 -4.49 14.58 -16.60
C VAL A 32 -4.67 13.51 -17.68
N GLY A 33 -3.68 13.37 -18.55
CA GLY A 33 -3.77 12.51 -19.75
C GLY A 33 -4.16 11.07 -19.43
N SER A 34 -4.76 10.39 -20.39
CA SER A 34 -5.19 8.98 -20.31
C SER A 34 -4.03 7.96 -20.24
N THR A 35 -2.80 8.43 -20.15
CA THR A 35 -1.59 7.59 -20.11
C THR A 35 -1.19 7.28 -18.69
N MET A 36 -0.84 6.01 -18.44
CA MET A 36 -0.31 5.59 -17.15
C MET A 36 1.07 6.22 -16.93
N PRO A 37 1.29 6.97 -15.83
CA PRO A 37 2.63 7.44 -15.49
C PRO A 37 3.54 6.27 -15.14
N PRO A 38 4.86 6.40 -15.25
CA PRO A 38 5.78 5.43 -14.69
C PRO A 38 5.42 5.13 -13.24
N CYS A 39 5.17 3.85 -12.93
CA CYS A 39 4.70 3.45 -11.61
C CYS A 39 5.47 2.23 -11.11
N VAL A 40 5.98 2.32 -9.89
CA VAL A 40 6.62 1.21 -9.18
C VAL A 40 5.68 0.74 -8.06
N ILE A 41 5.37 -0.54 -8.07
CA ILE A 41 4.58 -1.20 -7.04
C ILE A 41 5.51 -2.02 -6.14
N ILE A 42 5.61 -1.65 -4.88
CA ILE A 42 6.41 -2.37 -3.88
C ILE A 42 5.55 -3.48 -3.27
N CYS A 43 5.95 -4.72 -3.50
CA CYS A 43 5.33 -5.93 -2.95
C CYS A 43 6.35 -6.68 -2.09
N SER A 44 5.90 -7.19 -0.95
CA SER A 44 6.77 -7.92 -0.03
C SER A 44 5.95 -8.63 1.04
N PRO A 45 6.48 -9.63 1.70
CA PRO A 45 5.91 -10.09 2.96
C PRO A 45 5.84 -8.95 3.98
N PRO A 46 4.96 -9.03 4.97
CA PRO A 46 4.99 -8.09 6.09
C PRO A 46 6.36 -8.14 6.76
N ARG A 47 6.78 -7.07 7.39
CA ARG A 47 8.04 -6.97 8.16
C ARG A 47 9.34 -7.07 7.34
N SER A 48 9.26 -7.02 6.02
CA SER A 48 10.43 -7.01 5.13
C SER A 48 11.20 -5.68 5.09
N GLY A 49 10.70 -4.62 5.75
CA GLY A 49 11.26 -3.28 5.69
C GLY A 49 10.66 -2.40 4.58
N SER A 50 9.63 -2.88 3.91
CA SER A 50 9.01 -2.18 2.77
C SER A 50 8.49 -0.78 3.10
N THR A 51 8.00 -0.54 4.32
CA THR A 51 7.59 0.81 4.75
C THR A 51 8.77 1.75 4.84
N LEU A 52 9.93 1.29 5.35
CA LEU A 52 11.14 2.09 5.41
C LEU A 52 11.63 2.46 4.00
N ILE A 53 11.71 1.46 3.11
CA ILE A 53 12.09 1.69 1.70
C ILE A 53 11.11 2.66 1.04
N TYR A 54 9.81 2.51 1.26
CA TYR A 54 8.80 3.40 0.72
C TYR A 54 8.97 4.84 1.23
N GLN A 55 9.24 5.03 2.53
CA GLN A 55 9.56 6.35 3.09
C GLN A 55 10.82 6.96 2.48
N VAL A 56 11.88 6.16 2.31
CA VAL A 56 13.14 6.62 1.71
C VAL A 56 12.92 7.02 0.25
N LEU A 57 12.33 6.15 -0.56
CA LEU A 57 12.11 6.41 -1.98
C LEU A 57 11.19 7.61 -2.21
N SER A 58 10.10 7.74 -1.44
CA SER A 58 9.18 8.88 -1.56
C SER A 58 9.80 10.23 -1.19
N ARG A 59 10.89 10.21 -0.40
CA ARG A 59 11.62 11.44 0.00
C ARG A 59 12.78 11.79 -0.93
N ILE A 60 13.48 10.76 -1.45
CA ILE A 60 14.64 10.98 -2.32
C ILE A 60 14.19 11.30 -3.75
N PHE A 61 13.18 10.60 -4.25
CA PHE A 61 12.67 10.80 -5.59
C PHE A 61 11.46 11.74 -5.56
N HIS A 62 11.42 12.69 -6.49
CA HIS A 62 10.23 13.52 -6.70
C HIS A 62 9.12 12.69 -7.36
N CYS A 63 8.51 11.81 -6.57
CA CYS A 63 7.44 10.91 -7.02
C CYS A 63 6.13 11.17 -6.27
N SER A 64 5.04 10.75 -6.87
CA SER A 64 3.74 10.66 -6.23
C SER A 64 3.66 9.39 -5.39
N PHE A 65 3.01 9.45 -4.24
CA PHE A 65 2.84 8.32 -3.34
C PHE A 65 1.50 8.40 -2.59
N ILE A 66 1.01 7.28 -2.11
CA ILE A 66 -0.17 7.26 -1.27
C ILE A 66 0.22 7.69 0.15
N ALA A 67 -0.32 8.81 0.61
CA ALA A 67 -0.18 9.28 1.99
C ALA A 67 -1.39 8.88 2.85
N ASN A 68 -1.23 8.98 4.17
CA ASN A 68 -2.34 8.72 5.10
C ASN A 68 -3.56 9.60 4.85
N LEU A 69 -3.36 10.83 4.39
CA LEU A 69 -4.44 11.76 4.06
C LEU A 69 -5.31 11.25 2.89
N HIS A 70 -4.74 10.52 1.92
CA HIS A 70 -5.51 9.94 0.81
C HIS A 70 -6.57 8.93 1.26
N GLN A 71 -6.42 8.34 2.44
CA GLN A 71 -7.44 7.46 2.99
C GLN A 71 -8.70 8.22 3.46
N LEU A 72 -8.58 9.52 3.69
CA LEU A 72 -9.68 10.41 4.12
C LEU A 72 -10.25 11.22 2.96
N ALA A 73 -9.38 11.73 2.08
CA ALA A 73 -9.74 12.57 0.95
C ALA A 73 -8.93 12.17 -0.28
N PRO A 74 -9.27 11.05 -0.95
CA PRO A 74 -8.42 10.46 -1.99
C PRO A 74 -8.17 11.39 -3.18
N ARG A 75 -9.11 12.28 -3.51
CA ARG A 75 -9.03 13.17 -4.66
C ARG A 75 -8.35 14.52 -4.37
N HIS A 76 -8.56 15.05 -3.17
CA HIS A 76 -8.00 16.36 -2.77
C HIS A 76 -6.72 16.23 -1.95
N ALA A 77 -6.37 15.03 -1.47
CA ALA A 77 -5.24 14.85 -0.56
C ALA A 77 -3.93 15.38 -1.14
N THR A 78 -3.63 15.10 -2.40
CA THR A 78 -2.40 15.57 -3.05
C THR A 78 -2.34 17.09 -3.12
N GLU A 79 -3.44 17.75 -3.44
CA GLU A 79 -3.54 19.21 -3.46
C GLU A 79 -3.36 19.80 -2.06
N LEU A 80 -4.00 19.20 -1.05
CA LEU A 80 -3.86 19.58 0.35
C LEU A 80 -2.43 19.36 0.85
N ILE A 81 -1.79 18.23 0.50
CA ILE A 81 -0.40 17.97 0.83
C ILE A 81 0.50 19.01 0.17
N THR A 82 0.31 19.29 -1.11
CA THR A 82 1.11 20.25 -1.85
C THR A 82 0.97 21.67 -1.30
N LYS A 83 -0.26 22.10 -1.01
CA LYS A 83 -0.53 23.42 -0.41
C LYS A 83 -0.09 23.48 1.05
N GLY A 84 -0.18 22.36 1.78
CA GLY A 84 0.14 22.26 3.20
C GLY A 84 1.62 22.02 3.49
N HIS A 85 2.49 21.84 2.48
CA HIS A 85 3.93 21.62 2.70
C HIS A 85 4.61 22.73 3.53
N GLN A 86 4.05 23.91 3.55
CA GLN A 86 4.50 25.00 4.44
C GLN A 86 3.98 24.88 5.87
N LEU A 87 2.88 24.14 6.09
CA LEU A 87 2.19 24.02 7.37
C LEU A 87 2.31 22.63 8.02
N LEU A 88 2.39 21.59 7.19
CA LEU A 88 2.46 20.21 7.64
C LEU A 88 3.86 19.68 7.30
N ARG A 89 4.86 20.01 8.10
CA ARG A 89 6.18 19.40 7.96
C ARG A 89 6.04 17.88 7.97
N PRO A 90 6.73 17.15 7.07
CA PRO A 90 6.86 15.70 7.20
C PRO A 90 7.36 15.41 8.61
N ALA A 91 6.85 14.38 9.26
CA ALA A 91 7.34 13.97 10.56
C ALA A 91 8.87 13.81 10.48
N ASP A 92 9.60 14.53 11.33
CA ASP A 92 11.05 14.44 11.38
C ASP A 92 11.45 13.00 11.71
N GLY A 93 12.11 12.34 10.79
CA GLY A 93 12.60 10.98 10.93
C GLY A 93 11.79 9.90 10.20
N LEU A 94 12.47 8.80 9.92
CA LEU A 94 11.89 7.58 9.33
C LEU A 94 11.28 6.74 10.46
N GLN A 95 10.04 7.03 10.83
CA GLN A 95 9.36 6.33 11.92
C GLN A 95 8.14 5.58 11.40
N SER A 96 8.09 4.30 11.72
CA SER A 96 6.89 3.49 11.51
C SER A 96 6.67 2.54 12.68
N PHE A 97 5.40 2.28 13.00
CA PHE A 97 5.01 1.30 13.99
C PHE A 97 4.26 0.17 13.29
N TYR A 98 4.91 -0.99 13.19
CA TYR A 98 4.40 -2.17 12.48
C TYR A 98 3.85 -1.84 11.07
N GLY A 99 4.61 -1.05 10.29
CA GLY A 99 4.22 -0.64 8.94
C GLY A 99 3.30 0.57 8.87
N HIS A 100 2.80 1.07 9.99
CA HIS A 100 1.96 2.26 10.05
C HIS A 100 2.79 3.49 10.38
N THR A 101 2.51 4.58 9.68
CA THR A 101 3.07 5.90 9.94
C THR A 101 2.02 6.80 10.58
N SER A 102 2.43 7.80 11.35
CA SER A 102 1.49 8.62 12.14
C SER A 102 1.10 9.94 11.49
N ALA A 103 1.99 10.54 10.69
CA ALA A 103 1.70 11.81 10.05
C ALA A 103 0.71 11.65 8.89
N LEU A 104 -0.21 12.60 8.73
CA LEU A 104 -1.18 12.59 7.62
C LEU A 104 -0.50 12.67 6.26
N THR A 105 0.64 13.32 6.16
CA THR A 105 1.43 13.50 4.94
C THR A 105 2.47 12.40 4.71
N ASP A 106 2.62 11.45 5.65
CA ASP A 106 3.56 10.35 5.50
C ASP A 106 2.94 9.20 4.70
N VAL A 107 3.81 8.34 4.17
CA VAL A 107 3.42 7.22 3.32
C VAL A 107 2.41 6.29 3.98
N SER A 108 1.50 5.77 3.18
CA SER A 108 0.46 4.82 3.59
C SER A 108 0.41 3.63 2.65
N GLU A 109 -0.02 2.47 3.14
CA GLU A 109 -0.30 1.30 2.30
C GLU A 109 -1.51 1.52 1.37
N GLY A 110 -2.37 2.49 1.68
CA GLY A 110 -3.53 2.82 0.85
C GLY A 110 -4.51 1.66 0.67
N ASN A 111 -4.75 0.88 1.73
CA ASN A 111 -5.56 -0.33 1.64
C ASN A 111 -6.94 -0.07 1.01
N GLU A 112 -7.60 1.04 1.34
CA GLU A 112 -8.90 1.41 0.77
C GLU A 112 -8.80 1.68 -0.73
N MET A 113 -7.74 2.35 -1.18
CA MET A 113 -7.52 2.64 -2.60
C MET A 113 -7.17 1.37 -3.36
N VAL A 114 -6.31 0.52 -2.82
CA VAL A 114 -5.96 -0.77 -3.43
C VAL A 114 -7.18 -1.69 -3.47
N ASN A 115 -7.96 -1.77 -2.39
CA ASN A 115 -9.21 -2.52 -2.38
C ASN A 115 -10.24 -1.97 -3.39
N TYR A 116 -10.21 -0.67 -3.67
CA TYR A 116 -11.03 -0.08 -4.71
C TYR A 116 -10.68 -0.62 -6.10
N TRP A 117 -9.40 -0.86 -6.41
CA TRP A 117 -8.98 -1.43 -7.69
C TRP A 117 -9.60 -2.81 -7.91
N PHE A 118 -9.59 -3.67 -6.89
CA PHE A 118 -10.00 -5.07 -6.94
C PHE A 118 -11.44 -5.34 -6.46
N LYS A 119 -12.34 -4.36 -6.58
CA LYS A 119 -13.78 -4.62 -6.42
C LYS A 119 -14.36 -5.49 -7.54
N THR A 120 -13.58 -5.77 -8.56
CA THR A 120 -13.89 -6.58 -9.74
C THR A 120 -12.65 -7.38 -10.13
N PHE A 121 -12.86 -8.40 -10.97
CA PHE A 121 -11.78 -9.14 -11.64
C PHE A 121 -11.66 -8.78 -13.13
N ASP A 122 -12.46 -7.82 -13.62
CA ASP A 122 -12.35 -7.31 -14.97
C ASP A 122 -11.14 -6.39 -15.12
N GLU A 123 -10.19 -6.78 -15.99
CA GLU A 123 -8.93 -6.06 -16.19
C GLU A 123 -9.14 -4.62 -16.67
N LYS A 124 -10.14 -4.37 -17.51
CA LYS A 124 -10.44 -3.02 -18.04
C LYS A 124 -10.92 -2.12 -16.91
N GLU A 125 -11.76 -2.66 -16.06
CA GLU A 125 -12.29 -1.91 -14.93
C GLU A 125 -11.21 -1.68 -13.86
N ILE A 126 -10.34 -2.66 -13.59
CA ILE A 126 -9.15 -2.49 -12.74
C ILE A 126 -8.27 -1.37 -13.31
N ARG A 127 -7.96 -1.40 -14.62
CA ARG A 127 -7.17 -0.35 -15.27
C ARG A 127 -7.77 1.03 -15.08
N LEU A 128 -9.08 1.19 -15.30
CA LEU A 128 -9.75 2.48 -15.12
C LEU A 128 -9.61 3.00 -13.69
N ARG A 129 -9.77 2.14 -12.69
CA ARG A 129 -9.66 2.51 -11.27
C ARG A 129 -8.22 2.85 -10.86
N VAL A 130 -7.25 2.13 -11.42
CA VAL A 130 -5.84 2.46 -11.21
C VAL A 130 -5.50 3.80 -11.83
N LEU A 131 -5.92 4.06 -13.08
CA LEU A 131 -5.73 5.35 -13.75
C LEU A 131 -6.39 6.51 -12.98
N GLU A 132 -7.61 6.30 -12.49
CA GLU A 132 -8.30 7.28 -11.64
C GLU A 132 -7.50 7.57 -10.37
N THR A 133 -6.94 6.53 -9.74
CA THR A 133 -6.06 6.71 -8.57
C THR A 133 -4.80 7.50 -8.93
N MET A 134 -4.18 7.22 -10.08
CA MET A 134 -3.01 7.97 -10.54
C MET A 134 -3.36 9.44 -10.79
N GLU A 135 -4.53 9.71 -11.36
CA GLU A 135 -5.05 11.08 -11.53
C GLU A 135 -5.14 11.80 -10.18
N TRP A 136 -5.64 11.14 -9.14
CA TRP A 136 -5.69 11.73 -7.80
C TRP A 136 -4.30 11.99 -7.21
N LEU A 137 -3.35 11.08 -7.43
CA LEU A 137 -1.99 11.21 -6.90
C LEU A 137 -1.16 12.29 -7.61
N GLN A 138 -1.48 12.60 -8.86
CA GLN A 138 -0.71 13.54 -9.68
C GLN A 138 -1.21 14.99 -9.59
N ALA A 139 -2.47 15.20 -9.26
CA ALA A 139 -3.10 16.52 -9.14
C ALA A 139 -2.84 17.46 -10.35
N SER A 140 -1.70 18.11 -10.41
CA SER A 140 -1.34 19.07 -11.46
C SER A 140 0.02 18.80 -12.13
N VAL A 141 0.75 17.77 -11.69
CA VAL A 141 2.12 17.50 -12.17
C VAL A 141 2.28 16.02 -12.44
N GLU A 142 2.64 15.68 -13.68
CA GLU A 142 3.01 14.31 -14.03
C GLU A 142 4.32 13.93 -13.35
N ARG A 143 4.26 12.97 -12.47
CA ARG A 143 5.40 12.43 -11.74
C ARG A 143 5.34 10.90 -11.75
N PRO A 144 6.49 10.20 -11.71
CA PRO A 144 6.50 8.79 -11.42
C PRO A 144 5.75 8.51 -10.11
N ALA A 145 5.02 7.42 -10.03
CA ALA A 145 4.33 7.00 -8.82
C ALA A 145 5.05 5.84 -8.16
N ILE A 146 5.10 5.84 -6.83
CA ILE A 146 5.55 4.69 -6.04
C ILE A 146 4.41 4.33 -5.10
N ILE A 147 4.01 3.07 -5.10
CA ILE A 147 2.93 2.55 -4.26
C ILE A 147 3.42 1.31 -3.55
N LYS A 148 3.12 1.19 -2.27
CA LYS A 148 3.44 0.02 -1.46
C LYS A 148 2.17 -0.53 -0.83
N ASN A 149 1.92 -1.82 -1.04
CA ASN A 149 0.84 -2.50 -0.34
C ASN A 149 1.19 -3.98 -0.14
N VAL A 150 1.17 -4.43 1.12
CA VAL A 150 1.48 -5.83 1.46
C VAL A 150 0.35 -6.79 1.07
N GLY A 151 -0.88 -6.31 0.89
CA GLY A 151 -2.03 -7.13 0.49
C GLY A 151 -2.08 -7.45 -1.01
N LEU A 152 -1.12 -6.96 -1.80
CA LEU A 152 -1.03 -7.26 -3.24
C LEU A 152 -0.37 -8.60 -3.56
N PHE A 153 0.16 -9.31 -2.57
CA PHE A 153 0.97 -10.52 -2.74
C PHE A 153 0.28 -11.64 -3.55
N ASP A 154 -1.04 -11.65 -3.67
CA ASP A 154 -1.85 -12.62 -4.44
C ASP A 154 -2.64 -11.99 -5.59
N LYS A 155 -2.28 -10.77 -6.03
CA LYS A 155 -2.98 -9.99 -7.06
C LYS A 155 -2.05 -9.30 -8.04
N ILE A 156 -0.75 -9.58 -7.99
CA ILE A 156 0.28 -8.90 -8.79
C ILE A 156 0.07 -9.20 -10.28
N SER A 157 -0.17 -10.45 -10.63
CA SER A 157 -0.39 -10.86 -12.02
C SER A 157 -1.66 -10.25 -12.61
N LEU A 158 -2.74 -10.18 -11.84
CA LEU A 158 -3.98 -9.52 -12.24
C LEU A 158 -3.78 -8.01 -12.42
N LEU A 159 -3.05 -7.38 -11.49
CA LEU A 159 -2.68 -5.97 -11.63
C LEU A 159 -1.85 -5.73 -12.89
N TYR A 160 -0.86 -6.57 -13.14
CA TYR A 160 0.00 -6.47 -14.31
C TYR A 160 -0.78 -6.70 -15.61
N ALA A 161 -1.69 -7.67 -15.66
CA ALA A 161 -2.55 -7.89 -16.82
C ALA A 161 -3.40 -6.65 -17.14
N ALA A 162 -3.94 -6.00 -16.11
CA ALA A 162 -4.72 -4.77 -16.28
C ALA A 162 -3.84 -3.54 -16.63
N VAL A 163 -2.63 -3.46 -16.10
CA VAL A 163 -1.74 -2.28 -16.18
C VAL A 163 -0.29 -2.74 -16.43
N PRO A 164 0.04 -3.16 -17.68
CA PRO A 164 1.36 -3.71 -18.00
C PRO A 164 2.50 -2.68 -17.96
N GLU A 165 2.17 -1.41 -17.78
CA GLU A 165 3.15 -0.33 -17.63
C GLU A 165 3.81 -0.29 -16.26
N VAL A 166 3.25 -0.95 -15.24
CA VAL A 166 3.82 -0.96 -13.90
C VAL A 166 5.11 -1.79 -13.83
N THR A 167 6.00 -1.37 -12.96
CA THR A 167 7.17 -2.16 -12.56
C THR A 167 6.95 -2.69 -11.14
N ILE A 168 7.18 -3.96 -10.92
CA ILE A 168 7.01 -4.59 -9.62
C ILE A 168 8.36 -4.69 -8.93
N LEU A 169 8.47 -4.08 -7.76
CA LEU A 169 9.64 -4.19 -6.88
C LEU A 169 9.30 -5.15 -5.73
N ARG A 170 9.96 -6.30 -5.69
CA ARG A 170 9.88 -7.24 -4.58
C ARG A 170 11.01 -7.00 -3.61
N LEU A 171 10.70 -6.87 -2.34
CA LEU A 171 11.71 -6.79 -1.29
C LEU A 171 11.84 -8.14 -0.59
N LYS A 172 13.06 -8.65 -0.54
CA LYS A 172 13.44 -9.87 0.16
C LYS A 172 14.18 -9.53 1.46
N ARG A 173 13.93 -10.28 2.49
CA ARG A 173 14.62 -10.17 3.78
C ARG A 173 14.86 -11.56 4.34
N ASN A 174 15.86 -11.71 5.22
CA ASN A 174 16.07 -12.95 5.94
C ASN A 174 14.79 -13.41 6.63
N MET A 175 14.36 -14.64 6.34
CA MET A 175 13.09 -15.21 6.80
C MET A 175 12.97 -15.22 8.32
N GLN A 176 14.02 -15.62 9.03
CA GLN A 176 14.03 -15.63 10.49
C GLN A 176 13.74 -14.23 11.05
N SER A 177 14.39 -13.19 10.51
CA SER A 177 14.17 -11.81 10.94
C SER A 177 12.74 -11.32 10.67
N VAL A 178 12.11 -11.79 9.58
CA VAL A 178 10.70 -11.50 9.26
C VAL A 178 9.78 -12.14 10.28
N VAL A 179 9.96 -13.44 10.52
CA VAL A 179 9.17 -14.25 11.48
C VAL A 179 9.29 -13.66 12.89
N GLU A 180 10.49 -13.39 13.38
CA GLU A 180 10.72 -12.80 14.70
C GLU A 180 10.03 -11.46 14.86
N SER A 181 10.07 -10.62 13.80
CA SER A 181 9.41 -9.32 13.81
C SER A 181 7.88 -9.43 13.75
N GLU A 182 7.34 -10.40 13.00
CA GLU A 182 5.90 -10.64 12.95
C GLU A 182 5.37 -11.24 14.24
N LEU A 183 6.12 -12.17 14.86
CA LEU A 183 5.79 -12.71 16.19
C LEU A 183 5.71 -11.62 17.27
N ARG A 184 6.64 -10.66 17.24
CA ARG A 184 6.54 -9.49 18.13
C ARG A 184 5.28 -8.68 17.85
N GLY A 185 4.98 -8.43 16.57
CA GLY A 185 3.76 -7.75 16.17
C GLY A 185 2.50 -8.49 16.62
N PHE A 186 2.46 -9.80 16.44
CA PHE A 186 1.36 -10.64 16.90
C PHE A 186 1.14 -10.57 18.43
N ARG A 187 2.21 -10.64 19.22
CA ARG A 187 2.13 -10.52 20.69
C ARG A 187 1.61 -9.15 21.14
N GLU A 188 1.94 -8.08 20.43
CA GLU A 188 1.53 -6.72 20.78
C GLU A 188 0.14 -6.35 20.25
N LEU A 189 -0.24 -6.85 19.07
CA LEU A 189 -1.46 -6.46 18.37
C LEU A 189 -2.59 -7.50 18.49
N GLY A 190 -2.27 -8.74 18.87
CA GLY A 190 -3.22 -9.85 18.96
C GLY A 190 -3.71 -10.37 17.60
N SER A 191 -3.08 -9.97 16.49
CA SER A 191 -3.51 -10.35 15.15
C SER A 191 -2.34 -10.39 14.16
N ILE A 192 -2.46 -11.22 13.13
CA ILE A 192 -1.58 -11.26 11.95
C ILE A 192 -2.24 -10.58 10.78
N ASN A 193 -1.45 -9.90 9.95
CA ASN A 193 -1.95 -9.24 8.75
C ASN A 193 -0.80 -9.05 7.72
N PRO A 194 -1.00 -9.35 6.42
CA PRO A 194 -2.23 -9.84 5.79
C PRO A 194 -2.49 -11.34 6.04
N ILE A 195 -3.74 -11.75 5.93
CA ILE A 195 -4.14 -13.17 5.97
C ILE A 195 -4.30 -13.65 4.53
N PRO A 196 -3.50 -14.63 4.09
CA PRO A 196 -3.64 -15.20 2.74
C PRO A 196 -5.02 -15.84 2.53
N ALA A 197 -5.57 -15.71 1.33
CA ALA A 197 -6.82 -16.39 0.99
C ALA A 197 -6.67 -17.90 1.14
N GLY A 198 -7.62 -18.52 1.84
CA GLY A 198 -7.59 -19.95 2.17
C GLY A 198 -6.68 -20.35 3.34
N PHE A 199 -6.04 -19.38 4.00
CA PHE A 199 -5.23 -19.65 5.19
C PHE A 199 -6.13 -19.75 6.43
N ASP A 200 -6.18 -20.92 7.05
CA ASP A 200 -6.97 -21.14 8.26
C ASP A 200 -6.16 -20.85 9.53
N ILE A 201 -6.43 -19.70 10.14
CA ILE A 201 -5.76 -19.29 11.39
C ILE A 201 -6.05 -20.29 12.54
N LYS A 202 -7.27 -20.88 12.56
CA LYS A 202 -7.70 -21.75 13.64
C LYS A 202 -7.03 -23.13 13.61
N ALA A 203 -6.37 -23.47 12.48
CA ALA A 203 -5.61 -24.71 12.36
C ALA A 203 -4.33 -24.71 13.21
N TYR A 204 -3.94 -23.55 13.78
CA TYR A 204 -2.69 -23.40 14.51
C TYR A 204 -2.94 -23.00 15.96
N GLU A 205 -2.58 -23.84 16.91
CA GLU A 205 -2.61 -23.51 18.34
C GLU A 205 -1.35 -22.75 18.78
N ASN A 206 -0.21 -23.04 18.11
CA ASN A 206 1.06 -22.41 18.42
C ASN A 206 1.26 -21.13 17.59
N PRO A 207 1.42 -19.95 18.22
CA PRO A 207 1.67 -18.69 17.54
C PRO A 207 2.91 -18.69 16.63
N VAL A 208 3.94 -19.46 16.95
CA VAL A 208 5.15 -19.57 16.12
C VAL A 208 4.83 -20.29 14.82
N GLU A 209 4.13 -21.43 14.90
CA GLU A 209 3.69 -22.17 13.72
C GLU A 209 2.73 -21.35 12.86
N LEU A 210 1.79 -20.66 13.47
CA LEU A 210 0.88 -19.76 12.79
C LEU A 210 1.63 -18.73 11.94
N VAL A 211 2.57 -18.00 12.55
CA VAL A 211 3.32 -16.93 11.88
C VAL A 211 4.26 -17.48 10.82
N VAL A 212 4.99 -18.57 11.11
CA VAL A 212 5.87 -19.21 10.12
C VAL A 212 5.08 -19.64 8.89
N ASN A 213 3.97 -20.35 9.07
CA ASN A 213 3.17 -20.84 7.95
C ASN A 213 2.47 -19.69 7.19
N GLN A 214 2.04 -18.62 7.86
CA GLN A 214 1.54 -17.42 7.21
C GLN A 214 2.61 -16.82 6.28
N ILE A 215 3.83 -16.60 6.77
CA ILE A 215 4.90 -15.99 5.97
C ILE A 215 5.30 -16.90 4.81
N LEU A 216 5.43 -18.22 5.04
CA LEU A 216 5.71 -19.17 3.96
C LEU A 216 4.62 -19.19 2.90
N CYS A 217 3.35 -19.09 3.30
CA CYS A 217 2.23 -19.00 2.37
C CYS A 217 2.28 -17.72 1.53
N ILE A 218 2.61 -16.58 2.15
CA ILE A 218 2.77 -15.29 1.45
C ILE A 218 3.95 -15.36 0.48
N GLU A 219 5.11 -15.86 0.91
CA GLU A 219 6.31 -15.96 0.05
C GLU A 219 6.04 -16.85 -1.15
N LYS A 220 5.42 -18.02 -0.95
CA LYS A 220 5.04 -18.91 -2.05
C LYS A 220 4.12 -18.21 -3.06
N LYS A 221 3.09 -17.52 -2.58
CA LYS A 221 2.18 -16.77 -3.48
C LYS A 221 2.92 -15.66 -4.22
N LEU A 222 3.83 -14.95 -3.56
CA LEU A 222 4.66 -13.94 -4.21
C LEU A 222 5.56 -14.56 -5.28
N ASP A 223 6.18 -15.73 -5.04
CA ASP A 223 6.97 -16.43 -6.05
C ASP A 223 6.12 -16.82 -7.27
N ASP A 224 4.93 -17.39 -7.02
CA ASP A 224 4.00 -17.80 -8.07
C ASP A 224 3.50 -16.60 -8.91
N GLU A 225 3.21 -15.48 -8.27
CA GLU A 225 2.77 -14.24 -8.93
C GLU A 225 3.91 -13.58 -9.71
N MET A 226 5.10 -13.45 -9.12
CA MET A 226 6.27 -12.85 -9.76
C MET A 226 6.74 -13.66 -10.96
N ALA A 227 6.61 -15.00 -10.95
CA ALA A 227 6.95 -15.85 -12.09
C ALA A 227 6.14 -15.52 -13.36
N ARG A 228 4.95 -14.91 -13.21
CA ARG A 228 4.07 -14.50 -14.32
C ARG A 228 4.39 -13.11 -14.87
N ILE A 229 5.26 -12.35 -14.20
CA ILE A 229 5.66 -11.00 -14.62
C ILE A 229 6.91 -11.09 -15.48
N PRO A 230 6.95 -10.42 -16.65
CA PRO A 230 8.16 -10.38 -17.48
C PRO A 230 9.36 -9.82 -16.72
N GLU A 231 10.55 -10.35 -16.98
CA GLU A 231 11.78 -10.01 -16.25
C GLU A 231 12.09 -8.52 -16.30
N GLN A 232 11.86 -7.85 -17.43
CA GLN A 232 12.08 -6.40 -17.59
C GLN A 232 11.11 -5.53 -16.78
N ARG A 233 10.11 -6.12 -16.16
CA ARG A 233 9.08 -5.43 -15.34
C ARG A 233 9.11 -5.82 -13.88
N ARG A 234 10.08 -6.63 -13.48
CA ARG A 234 10.29 -7.03 -12.08
C ARG A 234 11.68 -6.68 -11.60
N LEU A 235 11.76 -6.23 -10.36
CA LEU A 235 12.99 -5.96 -9.62
C LEU A 235 12.93 -6.77 -8.33
N ASP A 236 13.98 -7.57 -8.05
CA ASP A 236 14.11 -8.42 -6.87
C ASP A 236 15.28 -7.97 -5.97
#